data_e9bef8b3389fc4b04bdda979a67f27fd
#
_entry.id   e9bef8b3389fc4b04bdda979a67f27fd
#
_cell.length_a   1.000
_cell.length_b   1.000
_cell.length_c   1.000
_cell.angle_alpha   90.00
_cell.angle_beta   90.00
_cell.angle_gamma   90.00
#
_symmetry.space_group_name_H-M   'P 1'
#
loop_
_entity.id
_entity.type
_entity.pdbx_description
1 polymer ?
#
loop_
_entity_poly.entity_id
_entity_poly.type
_entity_poly.pdbx_seq_one_letter_code
_entity_poly.pdbx_strand_id
1 'polypeptide(L)'
;PNARVACETATTTNLVVLLGEITTSAKIDFEKIARETILSIGYDNNDIGLDGKKCKVITALGQQSPDIKAGVDVALESRSEGSNRLGAGDQGMMIGYATNESKDYMPLPISISHALTRKLSEVRKNDTLEWVRPDGKSQITMEYKSDGTPLRIDTVVISTQHSPDVTQELIKNDLEEYVCKETIPSELIDNKTRFIFNPSGQFIVGGPHGDAGLTGRKIIVDTYGGSCRHGGGAFSGKDCTKVDRTGAYAARWVAKNCVAAGLAERMEVQLSYAIGMSEPISILVDAHGTNKISIDKIIDKIRDNFDLSPGGIIDALNLRRPIYRQTAAYGHFGRIDLDLPWENLNKVNDLSI
;
A
#
# COMPACT_ATOMS: atom_id res chain seq x y z
N PRO A 1 -18.08 8.61 7.55
CA PRO A 1 -16.99 8.63 8.58
C PRO A 1 -17.05 7.44 9.53
N ASN A 2 -18.24 6.96 9.90
CA ASN A 2 -18.43 5.89 10.89
C ASN A 2 -18.84 4.54 10.27
N ALA A 3 -18.71 4.39 8.96
CA ALA A 3 -18.99 3.12 8.31
C ALA A 3 -18.01 2.03 8.78
N ARG A 4 -18.55 0.82 8.99
CA ARG A 4 -17.77 -0.40 9.25
C ARG A 4 -17.73 -1.19 7.96
N VAL A 5 -16.54 -1.50 7.50
CA VAL A 5 -16.31 -2.11 6.18
C VAL A 5 -15.30 -3.24 6.29
N ALA A 6 -15.70 -4.40 5.82
CA ALA A 6 -14.86 -5.52 5.49
C ALA A 6 -15.38 -6.06 4.15
N CYS A 7 -14.87 -5.50 3.05
CA CYS A 7 -15.35 -5.76 1.69
C CYS A 7 -14.22 -6.30 0.83
N GLU A 8 -14.40 -7.51 0.35
CA GLU A 8 -13.49 -8.14 -0.61
C GLU A 8 -14.06 -8.00 -2.02
N THR A 9 -13.16 -7.83 -2.98
CA THR A 9 -13.50 -7.79 -4.40
C THR A 9 -12.74 -8.90 -5.11
N ALA A 10 -13.47 -9.79 -5.78
CA ALA A 10 -12.90 -10.78 -6.69
C ALA A 10 -13.27 -10.43 -8.12
N THR A 11 -12.35 -10.64 -9.07
CA THR A 11 -12.59 -10.39 -10.48
C THR A 11 -11.97 -11.47 -11.36
N THR A 12 -12.65 -11.83 -12.41
CA THR A 12 -12.16 -12.70 -13.49
C THR A 12 -12.80 -12.24 -14.81
N THR A 13 -12.67 -12.99 -15.89
CA THR A 13 -13.21 -12.62 -17.21
C THR A 13 -14.66 -12.18 -17.12
N ASN A 14 -14.93 -10.90 -17.41
CA ASN A 14 -16.26 -10.27 -17.42
C ASN A 14 -17.13 -10.50 -16.16
N LEU A 15 -16.49 -10.77 -15.01
CA LEU A 15 -17.17 -10.96 -13.73
C LEU A 15 -16.46 -10.21 -12.62
N VAL A 16 -17.24 -9.50 -11.82
CA VAL A 16 -16.80 -8.89 -10.53
C VAL A 16 -17.74 -9.35 -9.43
N VAL A 17 -17.18 -9.76 -8.31
CA VAL A 17 -17.92 -10.15 -7.11
C VAL A 17 -17.49 -9.28 -5.95
N LEU A 18 -18.43 -8.60 -5.33
CA LEU A 18 -18.26 -7.84 -4.09
C LEU A 18 -18.85 -8.67 -2.95
N LEU A 19 -18.04 -9.03 -1.95
CA LEU A 19 -18.47 -9.87 -0.83
C LEU A 19 -17.92 -9.35 0.49
N GLY A 20 -18.63 -9.64 1.58
CA GLY A 20 -18.25 -9.24 2.93
C GLY A 20 -19.35 -8.49 3.66
N GLU A 21 -18.97 -7.61 4.58
CA GLU A 21 -19.91 -6.90 5.46
C GLU A 21 -19.67 -5.40 5.40
N ILE A 22 -20.76 -4.65 5.21
CA ILE A 22 -20.77 -3.18 5.28
C ILE A 22 -21.93 -2.72 6.16
N THR A 23 -21.61 -1.99 7.22
CA THR A 23 -22.59 -1.29 8.07
C THR A 23 -22.43 0.20 7.88
N THR A 24 -23.42 0.86 7.27
CA THR A 24 -23.38 2.29 6.99
C THR A 24 -24.80 2.87 6.95
N SER A 25 -24.93 4.16 7.23
CA SER A 25 -26.16 4.92 7.00
C SER A 25 -26.28 5.47 5.57
N ALA A 26 -25.20 5.38 4.78
CA ALA A 26 -25.21 5.87 3.40
C ALA A 26 -25.97 4.91 2.49
N LYS A 27 -26.67 5.47 1.51
CA LYS A 27 -27.24 4.69 0.39
C LYS A 27 -26.19 4.62 -0.70
N ILE A 28 -25.71 3.42 -0.98
CA ILE A 28 -24.59 3.17 -1.91
C ILE A 28 -25.06 2.27 -3.04
N ASP A 29 -24.84 2.69 -4.27
CA ASP A 29 -24.95 1.86 -5.45
C ASP A 29 -23.59 1.20 -5.74
N PHE A 30 -23.40 0.02 -5.17
CA PHE A 30 -22.15 -0.74 -5.27
C PHE A 30 -21.84 -1.15 -6.71
N GLU A 31 -22.85 -1.51 -7.49
CA GLU A 31 -22.66 -1.89 -8.89
C GLU A 31 -22.16 -0.70 -9.72
N LYS A 32 -22.75 0.47 -9.54
CA LYS A 32 -22.33 1.69 -10.21
C LYS A 32 -20.89 2.03 -9.88
N ILE A 33 -20.49 1.98 -8.60
CA ILE A 33 -19.12 2.28 -8.17
C ILE A 33 -18.12 1.28 -8.77
N ALA A 34 -18.45 -0.01 -8.79
CA ALA A 34 -17.62 -1.04 -9.40
C ALA A 34 -17.41 -0.76 -10.90
N ARG A 35 -18.48 -0.48 -11.65
CA ARG A 35 -18.41 -0.16 -13.08
C ARG A 35 -17.59 1.09 -13.36
N GLU A 36 -17.82 2.17 -12.63
CA GLU A 36 -17.07 3.43 -12.75
C GLU A 36 -15.58 3.20 -12.47
N THR A 37 -15.24 2.38 -11.48
CA THR A 37 -13.85 2.03 -11.14
C THR A 37 -13.20 1.25 -12.29
N ILE A 38 -13.85 0.22 -12.80
CA ILE A 38 -13.37 -0.60 -13.92
C ILE A 38 -13.09 0.29 -15.15
N LEU A 39 -14.04 1.15 -15.50
CA LEU A 39 -13.89 2.09 -16.62
C LEU A 39 -12.76 3.09 -16.40
N SER A 40 -12.61 3.61 -15.18
CA SER A 40 -11.52 4.56 -14.83
C SER A 40 -10.12 3.95 -14.92
N ILE A 41 -10.02 2.63 -14.75
CA ILE A 41 -8.79 1.87 -14.97
C ILE A 41 -8.48 1.74 -16.46
N GLY A 42 -9.51 1.67 -17.33
CA GLY A 42 -9.39 1.53 -18.78
C GLY A 42 -9.88 0.18 -19.31
N TYR A 43 -10.68 -0.55 -18.53
CA TYR A 43 -11.36 -1.76 -18.98
C TYR A 43 -12.75 -1.40 -19.51
N ASP A 44 -12.83 -1.06 -20.79
CA ASP A 44 -14.02 -0.50 -21.43
C ASP A 44 -14.55 -1.33 -22.61
N ASN A 45 -13.91 -2.47 -22.92
CA ASN A 45 -14.32 -3.37 -23.97
C ASN A 45 -13.93 -4.83 -23.68
N ASN A 46 -14.57 -5.77 -24.38
CA ASN A 46 -14.35 -7.21 -24.17
C ASN A 46 -13.00 -7.72 -24.70
N ASP A 47 -12.36 -7.01 -25.63
CA ASP A 47 -11.11 -7.46 -26.26
C ASP A 47 -9.94 -7.46 -25.27
N ILE A 48 -10.04 -6.64 -24.22
CA ILE A 48 -9.10 -6.62 -23.09
C ILE A 48 -9.55 -7.45 -21.88
N GLY A 49 -10.62 -8.24 -22.06
CA GLY A 49 -11.08 -9.27 -21.13
C GLY A 49 -11.96 -8.82 -19.96
N LEU A 50 -12.26 -7.53 -19.88
CA LEU A 50 -13.23 -6.97 -18.95
C LEU A 50 -13.87 -5.71 -19.56
N ASP A 51 -15.20 -5.67 -19.60
CA ASP A 51 -15.94 -4.48 -20.03
C ASP A 51 -16.77 -3.95 -18.85
N GLY A 52 -16.36 -2.82 -18.30
CA GLY A 52 -17.05 -2.18 -17.18
C GLY A 52 -18.51 -1.83 -17.46
N LYS A 53 -18.92 -1.69 -18.74
CA LYS A 53 -20.30 -1.43 -19.15
C LYS A 53 -21.15 -2.70 -19.14
N LYS A 54 -20.56 -3.87 -19.42
CA LYS A 54 -21.29 -5.11 -19.70
C LYS A 54 -20.95 -6.27 -18.76
N CYS A 55 -19.85 -6.20 -18.00
CA CYS A 55 -19.45 -7.28 -17.10
C CYS A 55 -20.57 -7.60 -16.10
N LYS A 56 -20.61 -8.83 -15.63
CA LYS A 56 -21.50 -9.23 -14.54
C LYS A 56 -20.94 -8.71 -13.23
N VAL A 57 -21.76 -8.00 -12.46
CA VAL A 57 -21.44 -7.61 -11.08
C VAL A 57 -22.34 -8.36 -10.13
N ILE A 58 -21.75 -9.08 -9.16
CA ILE A 58 -22.48 -9.79 -8.11
C ILE A 58 -22.16 -9.09 -6.79
N THR A 59 -23.19 -8.70 -6.06
CA THR A 59 -23.07 -8.10 -4.73
C THR A 59 -23.59 -9.07 -3.70
N ALA A 60 -22.70 -9.60 -2.85
CA ALA A 60 -22.97 -10.49 -1.72
C ALA A 60 -22.48 -9.84 -0.42
N LEU A 61 -23.08 -8.69 -0.09
CA LEU A 61 -22.72 -7.88 1.07
C LEU A 61 -23.78 -8.01 2.15
N GLY A 62 -23.35 -8.36 3.37
CA GLY A 62 -24.15 -8.44 4.58
C GLY A 62 -23.88 -7.28 5.55
N GLN A 63 -24.41 -7.42 6.77
CA GLN A 63 -24.09 -6.54 7.90
C GLN A 63 -23.15 -7.26 8.87
N GLN A 64 -22.26 -6.50 9.53
CA GLN A 64 -21.35 -7.05 10.53
C GLN A 64 -22.10 -7.69 11.70
N SER A 65 -21.57 -8.81 12.20
CA SER A 65 -22.08 -9.50 13.38
C SER A 65 -22.17 -8.57 14.60
N PRO A 66 -23.30 -8.58 15.35
CA PRO A 66 -23.42 -7.83 16.59
C PRO A 66 -22.38 -8.17 17.66
N ASP A 67 -21.93 -9.44 17.72
CA ASP A 67 -20.96 -9.91 18.71
C ASP A 67 -19.56 -9.30 18.46
N ILE A 68 -19.12 -9.24 17.20
CA ILE A 68 -17.86 -8.59 16.82
C ILE A 68 -17.94 -7.09 17.15
N LYS A 69 -19.07 -6.45 16.85
CA LYS A 69 -19.29 -5.03 17.15
C LYS A 69 -19.14 -4.74 18.64
N ALA A 70 -19.78 -5.52 19.50
CA ALA A 70 -19.73 -5.32 20.95
C ALA A 70 -18.32 -5.45 21.54
N GLY A 71 -17.49 -6.35 20.99
CA GLY A 71 -16.08 -6.54 21.40
C GLY A 71 -15.16 -5.38 21.02
N VAL A 72 -15.48 -4.67 19.94
CA VAL A 72 -14.65 -3.59 19.37
C VAL A 72 -15.06 -2.22 19.91
N ASP A 73 -16.36 -1.97 20.09
CA ASP A 73 -16.88 -0.65 20.48
C ASP A 73 -16.45 -0.21 21.89
N VAL A 74 -16.20 -1.17 22.81
CA VAL A 74 -15.69 -0.90 24.17
C VAL A 74 -14.60 -1.91 24.51
N ALA A 75 -13.36 -1.43 24.66
CA ALA A 75 -12.21 -2.25 25.02
C ALA A 75 -12.39 -2.98 26.36
N LEU A 76 -11.72 -4.12 26.51
CA LEU A 76 -11.82 -4.96 27.71
C LEU A 76 -11.43 -4.19 28.98
N GLU A 77 -10.36 -3.41 28.94
CA GLU A 77 -9.87 -2.57 30.04
C GLU A 77 -10.87 -1.49 30.41
N SER A 78 -11.52 -0.92 29.41
CA SER A 78 -12.52 0.16 29.61
C SER A 78 -13.80 -0.30 30.26
N ARG A 79 -14.12 -1.60 30.18
CA ARG A 79 -15.32 -2.16 30.83
C ARG A 79 -15.22 -2.13 32.35
N SER A 80 -14.02 -2.21 32.91
CA SER A 80 -13.76 -2.12 34.35
C SER A 80 -13.56 -0.68 34.84
N GLU A 81 -13.12 0.23 33.96
CA GLU A 81 -12.76 1.61 34.31
C GLU A 81 -13.86 2.65 34.01
N GLY A 82 -14.94 2.24 33.36
CA GLY A 82 -16.04 3.14 32.98
C GLY A 82 -15.67 4.14 31.87
N SER A 83 -14.61 3.87 31.14
CA SER A 83 -14.18 4.66 29.97
C SER A 83 -14.68 4.01 28.67
N ASN A 84 -14.75 4.79 27.57
CA ASN A 84 -15.22 4.30 26.26
C ASN A 84 -14.05 4.26 25.25
N ARG A 85 -12.96 3.56 25.58
CA ARG A 85 -11.87 3.34 24.63
C ARG A 85 -12.23 2.27 23.60
N LEU A 86 -11.85 2.52 22.34
CA LEU A 86 -12.03 1.55 21.26
C LEU A 86 -11.04 0.39 21.42
N GLY A 87 -11.52 -0.84 21.39
CA GLY A 87 -10.68 -2.04 21.35
C GLY A 87 -10.21 -2.36 19.94
N ALA A 88 -9.08 -3.08 19.82
CA ALA A 88 -8.62 -3.60 18.55
C ALA A 88 -9.65 -4.55 17.93
N GLY A 89 -9.90 -4.41 16.63
CA GLY A 89 -10.91 -5.20 15.90
C GLY A 89 -10.47 -6.63 15.62
N ASP A 90 -9.18 -6.92 15.79
CA ASP A 90 -8.59 -8.25 15.60
C ASP A 90 -7.27 -8.35 16.37
N GLN A 91 -6.75 -9.58 16.50
CA GLN A 91 -5.35 -9.81 16.87
C GLN A 91 -4.44 -9.74 15.65
N GLY A 92 -3.16 -9.44 15.86
CA GLY A 92 -2.18 -9.49 14.78
C GLY A 92 -0.93 -8.68 15.05
N MET A 93 0.00 -8.76 14.09
CA MET A 93 1.21 -7.96 14.06
C MET A 93 1.18 -7.01 12.87
N MET A 94 1.54 -5.76 13.08
CA MET A 94 1.59 -4.72 12.06
C MET A 94 2.99 -4.16 12.00
N ILE A 95 3.51 -4.00 10.79
CA ILE A 95 4.89 -3.57 10.55
C ILE A 95 4.89 -2.20 9.86
N GLY A 96 5.72 -1.30 10.39
CA GLY A 96 6.10 -0.06 9.75
C GLY A 96 7.59 -0.05 9.47
N TYR A 97 7.99 0.57 8.37
CA TYR A 97 9.40 0.70 7.99
C TYR A 97 9.68 2.08 7.43
N ALA A 98 10.90 2.54 7.63
CA ALA A 98 11.44 3.73 7.01
C ALA A 98 12.95 3.59 6.84
N THR A 99 13.50 4.23 5.80
CA THR A 99 14.94 4.32 5.52
C THR A 99 15.26 5.69 4.95
N ASN A 100 16.47 6.19 5.18
CA ASN A 100 16.92 7.49 4.68
C ASN A 100 17.46 7.44 3.24
N GLU A 101 17.32 6.32 2.55
CA GLU A 101 17.85 6.14 1.19
C GLU A 101 17.05 6.87 0.09
N SER A 102 15.86 7.36 0.43
CA SER A 102 15.02 8.16 -0.47
C SER A 102 14.37 9.34 0.27
N LYS A 103 13.94 10.37 -0.47
CA LYS A 103 13.30 11.57 0.09
C LYS A 103 11.95 11.30 0.75
N ASP A 104 11.29 10.21 0.38
CA ASP A 104 10.01 9.75 0.92
C ASP A 104 10.18 8.73 2.05
N TYR A 105 11.43 8.46 2.43
CA TYR A 105 11.80 7.47 3.45
C TYR A 105 11.34 6.05 3.12
N MET A 106 11.30 5.71 1.83
CA MET A 106 10.98 4.38 1.32
C MET A 106 12.22 3.67 0.80
N PRO A 107 12.22 2.32 0.77
CA PRO A 107 13.22 1.58 0.02
C PRO A 107 13.19 1.97 -1.46
N LEU A 108 14.34 2.31 -2.03
CA LEU A 108 14.44 2.75 -3.42
C LEU A 108 13.87 1.76 -4.44
N PRO A 109 14.07 0.42 -4.32
CA PRO A 109 13.54 -0.51 -5.30
C PRO A 109 12.02 -0.43 -5.45
N ILE A 110 11.27 -0.40 -4.34
CA ILE A 110 9.81 -0.32 -4.40
C ILE A 110 9.32 1.09 -4.77
N SER A 111 10.00 2.14 -4.32
CA SER A 111 9.67 3.52 -4.68
C SER A 111 9.79 3.72 -6.20
N ILE A 112 10.89 3.28 -6.82
CA ILE A 112 11.10 3.35 -8.26
C ILE A 112 10.10 2.44 -9.01
N SER A 113 9.84 1.23 -8.51
CA SER A 113 8.87 0.31 -9.12
C SER A 113 7.46 0.93 -9.14
N HIS A 114 7.01 1.55 -8.06
CA HIS A 114 5.73 2.27 -8.03
C HIS A 114 5.71 3.46 -9.00
N ALA A 115 6.81 4.20 -9.10
CA ALA A 115 6.92 5.32 -10.03
C ALA A 115 6.84 4.85 -11.50
N LEU A 116 7.52 3.74 -11.86
CA LEU A 116 7.44 3.13 -13.19
C LEU A 116 6.02 2.69 -13.57
N THR A 117 5.32 1.99 -12.68
CA THR A 117 3.94 1.55 -12.97
C THR A 117 2.96 2.71 -13.02
N ARG A 118 3.20 3.78 -12.23
CA ARG A 118 2.42 5.02 -12.31
C ARG A 118 2.65 5.71 -13.65
N LYS A 119 3.91 5.84 -14.08
CA LYS A 119 4.27 6.43 -15.38
C LYS A 119 3.69 5.63 -16.54
N LEU A 120 3.72 4.29 -16.45
CA LEU A 120 3.09 3.41 -17.43
C LEU A 120 1.58 3.67 -17.58
N SER A 121 0.87 3.87 -16.47
CA SER A 121 -0.54 4.26 -16.49
C SER A 121 -0.76 5.68 -17.03
N GLU A 122 0.13 6.61 -16.76
CA GLU A 122 0.08 7.98 -17.27
C GLU A 122 0.18 8.01 -18.79
N VAL A 123 1.23 7.40 -19.37
CA VAL A 123 1.46 7.39 -20.83
C VAL A 123 0.35 6.64 -21.59
N ARG A 124 -0.32 5.69 -20.94
CA ARG A 124 -1.51 5.04 -21.48
C ARG A 124 -2.73 5.96 -21.47
N LYS A 125 -2.97 6.68 -20.35
CA LYS A 125 -4.19 7.49 -20.15
C LYS A 125 -4.17 8.82 -20.88
N ASN A 126 -2.99 9.34 -21.20
CA ASN A 126 -2.81 10.55 -21.98
C ASN A 126 -2.52 10.30 -23.47
N ASP A 127 -2.70 9.05 -23.91
CA ASP A 127 -2.53 8.58 -25.28
C ASP A 127 -1.10 8.79 -25.86
N THR A 128 -0.09 8.94 -24.99
CA THR A 128 1.33 8.97 -25.42
C THR A 128 1.75 7.61 -25.99
N LEU A 129 1.31 6.52 -25.37
CA LEU A 129 1.53 5.14 -25.84
C LEU A 129 0.18 4.43 -25.97
N GLU A 130 -0.50 4.61 -27.09
CA GLU A 130 -1.83 4.07 -27.36
C GLU A 130 -1.90 2.53 -27.34
N TRP A 131 -0.75 1.86 -27.55
CA TRP A 131 -0.65 0.41 -27.56
C TRP A 131 -0.65 -0.23 -26.16
N VAL A 132 -0.37 0.55 -25.08
CA VAL A 132 -0.34 0.07 -23.70
C VAL A 132 -1.75 -0.27 -23.20
N ARG A 133 -1.89 -1.42 -22.54
CA ARG A 133 -3.14 -1.88 -21.90
C ARG A 133 -3.03 -1.82 -20.37
N PRO A 134 -4.17 -1.99 -19.64
CA PRO A 134 -4.20 -1.71 -18.20
C PRO A 134 -3.31 -2.59 -17.31
N ASP A 135 -3.04 -3.84 -17.68
CA ASP A 135 -2.21 -4.74 -16.87
C ASP A 135 -0.72 -4.46 -17.07
N GLY A 136 -0.03 -4.18 -15.98
CA GLY A 136 1.40 -3.90 -16.01
C GLY A 136 2.09 -4.18 -14.68
N LYS A 137 3.35 -4.59 -14.76
CA LYS A 137 4.20 -4.92 -13.62
C LYS A 137 5.57 -4.30 -13.81
N SER A 138 6.21 -3.90 -12.73
CA SER A 138 7.61 -3.51 -12.73
C SER A 138 8.36 -4.15 -11.58
N GLN A 139 9.67 -4.33 -11.76
CA GLN A 139 10.57 -4.83 -10.74
C GLN A 139 11.91 -4.13 -10.89
N ILE A 140 12.50 -3.74 -9.77
CA ILE A 140 13.86 -3.17 -9.69
C ILE A 140 14.74 -4.08 -8.85
N THR A 141 15.89 -4.46 -9.41
CA THR A 141 16.99 -5.06 -8.66
C THR A 141 18.08 -4.02 -8.48
N MET A 142 18.42 -3.74 -7.23
CA MET A 142 19.41 -2.73 -6.87
C MET A 142 20.62 -3.37 -6.20
N GLU A 143 21.79 -2.90 -6.55
CA GLU A 143 23.04 -3.23 -5.88
C GLU A 143 23.28 -2.24 -4.74
N TYR A 144 23.67 -2.77 -3.57
CA TYR A 144 24.00 -2.01 -2.38
C TYR A 144 25.46 -2.21 -1.99
N LYS A 145 26.08 -1.20 -1.40
CA LYS A 145 27.36 -1.32 -0.72
C LYS A 145 27.23 -2.16 0.56
N SER A 146 28.35 -2.58 1.13
CA SER A 146 28.37 -3.35 2.39
C SER A 146 27.78 -2.63 3.59
N ASP A 147 27.74 -1.30 3.57
CA ASP A 147 27.13 -0.45 4.59
C ASP A 147 25.60 -0.28 4.41
N GLY A 148 25.04 -0.84 3.33
CA GLY A 148 23.62 -0.73 2.99
C GLY A 148 23.26 0.52 2.18
N THR A 149 24.24 1.32 1.74
CA THR A 149 24.00 2.47 0.86
C THR A 149 23.68 1.98 -0.56
N PRO A 150 22.60 2.48 -1.20
CA PRO A 150 22.30 2.19 -2.60
C PRO A 150 23.47 2.57 -3.51
N LEU A 151 23.82 1.69 -4.46
CA LEU A 151 24.93 1.91 -5.39
C LEU A 151 24.44 2.18 -6.80
N ARG A 152 23.68 1.24 -7.38
CA ARG A 152 23.19 1.30 -8.76
C ARG A 152 22.02 0.33 -8.97
N ILE A 153 21.28 0.56 -10.03
CA ILE A 153 20.29 -0.41 -10.50
C ILE A 153 20.99 -1.46 -11.35
N ASP A 154 20.88 -2.72 -10.96
CA ASP A 154 21.37 -3.84 -11.73
C ASP A 154 20.40 -4.22 -12.85
N THR A 155 19.10 -4.32 -12.52
CA THR A 155 18.10 -4.77 -13.50
C THR A 155 16.77 -4.03 -13.31
N VAL A 156 16.21 -3.58 -14.43
CA VAL A 156 14.84 -3.06 -14.55
C VAL A 156 14.03 -4.07 -15.35
N VAL A 157 12.93 -4.56 -14.79
CA VAL A 157 11.98 -5.41 -15.52
C VAL A 157 10.64 -4.67 -15.61
N ILE A 158 10.09 -4.56 -16.82
CA ILE A 158 8.72 -4.09 -17.04
C ILE A 158 7.98 -5.12 -17.91
N SER A 159 6.85 -5.59 -17.42
CA SER A 159 5.91 -6.39 -18.20
C SER A 159 4.62 -5.61 -18.34
N THR A 160 4.20 -5.33 -19.57
CA THR A 160 2.98 -4.57 -19.84
C THR A 160 2.15 -5.26 -20.90
N GLN A 161 0.85 -5.35 -20.63
CA GLN A 161 -0.13 -5.78 -21.62
C GLN A 161 -0.17 -4.75 -22.76
N HIS A 162 -0.30 -5.24 -23.99
CA HIS A 162 -0.22 -4.42 -25.19
C HIS A 162 -1.21 -4.84 -26.28
N SER A 163 -1.45 -3.97 -27.26
CA SER A 163 -2.22 -4.28 -28.45
C SER A 163 -1.50 -5.31 -29.33
N PRO A 164 -2.21 -6.11 -30.14
CA PRO A 164 -1.58 -7.15 -30.96
C PRO A 164 -0.67 -6.64 -32.07
N ASP A 165 -0.84 -5.39 -32.47
CA ASP A 165 -0.19 -4.80 -33.65
C ASP A 165 1.18 -4.15 -33.36
N VAL A 166 1.70 -4.26 -32.12
CA VAL A 166 2.96 -3.67 -31.72
C VAL A 166 4.11 -4.68 -31.69
N THR A 167 5.29 -4.28 -32.18
CA THR A 167 6.48 -5.12 -32.16
C THR A 167 7.22 -5.03 -30.83
N GLN A 168 8.01 -6.07 -30.49
CA GLN A 168 8.83 -6.05 -29.27
C GLN A 168 9.91 -4.95 -29.31
N GLU A 169 10.40 -4.61 -30.49
CA GLU A 169 11.37 -3.53 -30.66
C GLU A 169 10.75 -2.16 -30.34
N LEU A 170 9.52 -1.91 -30.81
CA LEU A 170 8.79 -0.68 -30.49
C LEU A 170 8.51 -0.59 -28.99
N ILE A 171 7.99 -1.70 -28.39
CA ILE A 171 7.76 -1.78 -26.94
C ILE A 171 9.02 -1.40 -26.16
N LYS A 172 10.18 -1.96 -26.54
CA LYS A 172 11.44 -1.68 -25.88
C LYS A 172 11.80 -0.18 -25.98
N ASN A 173 11.82 0.37 -27.18
CA ASN A 173 12.22 1.76 -27.43
C ASN A 173 11.31 2.75 -26.70
N ASP A 174 10.01 2.53 -26.78
CA ASP A 174 9.01 3.39 -26.14
C ASP A 174 9.08 3.33 -24.60
N LEU A 175 9.24 2.13 -24.01
CA LEU A 175 9.37 2.00 -22.56
C LEU A 175 10.67 2.61 -22.03
N GLU A 176 11.78 2.48 -22.77
CA GLU A 176 13.02 3.16 -22.41
C GLU A 176 12.86 4.68 -22.44
N GLU A 177 12.28 5.23 -23.51
CA GLU A 177 12.16 6.67 -23.73
C GLU A 177 11.11 7.31 -22.82
N TYR A 178 9.87 6.83 -22.82
CA TYR A 178 8.73 7.49 -22.20
C TYR A 178 8.44 7.03 -20.76
N VAL A 179 9.02 5.91 -20.33
CA VAL A 179 8.79 5.37 -18.99
C VAL A 179 10.07 5.37 -18.16
N CYS A 180 11.15 4.71 -18.60
CA CYS A 180 12.34 4.56 -17.78
C CYS A 180 13.13 5.87 -17.64
N LYS A 181 13.44 6.57 -18.71
CA LYS A 181 14.20 7.84 -18.67
C LYS A 181 13.49 8.94 -17.90
N GLU A 182 12.16 8.97 -17.95
CA GLU A 182 11.33 9.95 -17.25
C GLU A 182 11.17 9.66 -15.75
N THR A 183 11.54 8.45 -15.31
CA THR A 183 11.21 7.97 -13.96
C THR A 183 12.45 7.64 -13.13
N ILE A 184 13.45 7.01 -13.75
CA ILE A 184 14.62 6.50 -13.04
C ILE A 184 15.69 7.59 -12.98
N PRO A 185 16.22 7.94 -11.78
CA PRO A 185 17.34 8.86 -11.65
C PRO A 185 18.56 8.34 -12.45
N SER A 186 19.11 9.20 -13.30
CA SER A 186 20.19 8.83 -14.21
C SER A 186 21.47 8.39 -13.49
N GLU A 187 21.71 8.89 -12.28
CA GLU A 187 22.84 8.53 -11.43
C GLU A 187 22.79 7.08 -10.90
N LEU A 188 21.62 6.46 -10.95
CA LEU A 188 21.44 5.05 -10.56
C LEU A 188 21.63 4.07 -11.72
N ILE A 189 21.81 4.56 -12.95
CA ILE A 189 21.96 3.75 -14.17
C ILE A 189 23.38 3.85 -14.68
N ASP A 190 23.94 2.72 -15.14
CA ASP A 190 25.22 2.65 -15.82
C ASP A 190 25.16 1.71 -17.05
N ASN A 191 26.29 1.52 -17.72
CA ASN A 191 26.41 0.67 -18.91
C ASN A 191 26.23 -0.84 -18.61
N LYS A 192 26.12 -1.23 -17.35
CA LYS A 192 25.87 -2.62 -16.92
C LYS A 192 24.40 -2.84 -16.54
N THR A 193 23.61 -1.76 -16.40
CA THR A 193 22.20 -1.86 -16.07
C THR A 193 21.43 -2.59 -17.17
N ARG A 194 20.71 -3.63 -16.80
CA ARG A 194 19.94 -4.45 -17.73
C ARG A 194 18.50 -3.99 -17.78
N PHE A 195 17.98 -3.76 -18.96
CA PHE A 195 16.56 -3.48 -19.20
C PHE A 195 15.91 -4.71 -19.83
N ILE A 196 14.86 -5.23 -19.20
CA ILE A 196 14.14 -6.42 -19.62
C ILE A 196 12.66 -6.07 -19.77
N PHE A 197 12.16 -6.07 -21.00
CA PHE A 197 10.76 -5.75 -21.30
C PHE A 197 10.06 -6.97 -21.88
N ASN A 198 8.87 -7.29 -21.33
CA ASN A 198 8.05 -8.42 -21.74
C ASN A 198 8.87 -9.70 -22.00
N PRO A 199 9.64 -10.23 -21.01
CA PRO A 199 10.56 -11.35 -21.22
C PRO A 199 9.88 -12.64 -21.69
N SER A 200 8.59 -12.77 -21.49
CA SER A 200 7.79 -13.89 -22.02
C SER A 200 7.38 -13.72 -23.50
N GLY A 201 7.75 -12.61 -24.14
CA GLY A 201 7.35 -12.26 -25.48
C GLY A 201 6.02 -11.49 -25.53
N GLN A 202 4.99 -12.03 -26.15
CA GLN A 202 3.69 -11.36 -26.26
C GLN A 202 2.94 -11.34 -24.93
N PHE A 203 2.32 -10.19 -24.62
CA PHE A 203 1.45 -10.02 -23.47
C PHE A 203 0.15 -9.33 -23.92
N ILE A 204 -0.63 -9.99 -24.77
CA ILE A 204 -1.90 -9.48 -25.32
C ILE A 204 -3.04 -9.80 -24.35
N VAL A 205 -3.09 -11.01 -23.80
CA VAL A 205 -4.08 -11.44 -22.82
C VAL A 205 -3.57 -11.11 -21.42
N GLY A 206 -4.27 -10.24 -20.71
CA GLY A 206 -3.89 -9.78 -19.35
C GLY A 206 -5.09 -9.35 -18.54
N GLY A 207 -4.81 -8.75 -17.36
CA GLY A 207 -5.84 -8.35 -16.40
C GLY A 207 -6.68 -9.52 -15.92
N PRO A 208 -7.96 -9.31 -15.57
CA PRO A 208 -8.86 -10.35 -15.05
C PRO A 208 -9.11 -11.51 -16.03
N HIS A 209 -8.81 -11.33 -17.32
CA HIS A 209 -8.93 -12.38 -18.33
C HIS A 209 -7.73 -13.33 -18.28
N GLY A 210 -6.54 -12.82 -18.03
CA GLY A 210 -5.33 -13.62 -17.91
C GLY A 210 -5.20 -14.31 -16.55
N ASP A 211 -5.54 -13.61 -15.47
CA ASP A 211 -5.45 -14.10 -14.09
C ASP A 211 -6.49 -13.42 -13.20
N ALA A 212 -7.13 -14.18 -12.32
CA ALA A 212 -8.13 -13.65 -11.41
C ALA A 212 -7.53 -12.69 -10.41
N GLY A 213 -8.19 -11.53 -10.19
CA GLY A 213 -7.84 -10.55 -9.18
C GLY A 213 -8.62 -10.76 -7.89
N LEU A 214 -7.98 -10.47 -6.75
CA LEU A 214 -8.60 -10.50 -5.43
C LEU A 214 -8.00 -9.42 -4.54
N THR A 215 -8.86 -8.75 -3.75
CA THR A 215 -8.43 -7.76 -2.75
C THR A 215 -7.38 -8.35 -1.81
N GLY A 216 -6.33 -7.57 -1.52
CA GLY A 216 -5.35 -7.92 -0.49
C GLY A 216 -4.36 -9.04 -0.85
N ARG A 217 -4.19 -9.36 -2.13
CA ARG A 217 -3.22 -10.37 -2.60
C ARG A 217 -1.87 -9.81 -3.06
N LYS A 218 -1.65 -8.51 -2.96
CA LYS A 218 -0.39 -7.84 -3.30
C LYS A 218 0.15 -7.03 -2.11
N ILE A 219 0.06 -7.60 -0.90
CA ILE A 219 0.37 -6.93 0.36
C ILE A 219 1.83 -6.45 0.47
N ILE A 220 2.76 -7.10 -0.20
CA ILE A 220 4.18 -6.69 -0.23
C ILE A 220 4.37 -5.50 -1.18
N VAL A 221 3.64 -5.47 -2.30
CA VAL A 221 3.60 -4.30 -3.21
C VAL A 221 2.90 -3.12 -2.53
N ASP A 222 1.85 -3.37 -1.76
CA ASP A 222 1.14 -2.33 -0.99
C ASP A 222 2.02 -1.67 0.08
N THR A 223 3.09 -2.33 0.51
CA THR A 223 3.97 -1.91 1.61
C THR A 223 5.38 -1.56 1.15
N TYR A 224 6.39 -2.37 1.44
CA TYR A 224 7.81 -2.00 1.30
C TYR A 224 8.59 -2.86 0.32
N GLY A 225 7.93 -3.65 -0.54
CA GLY A 225 8.59 -4.43 -1.59
C GLY A 225 9.49 -5.56 -1.09
N GLY A 226 9.31 -6.01 0.16
CA GLY A 226 10.12 -7.07 0.76
C GLY A 226 11.37 -6.59 1.51
N SER A 227 11.54 -5.27 1.70
CA SER A 227 12.69 -4.71 2.43
C SER A 227 12.59 -4.87 3.95
N CYS A 228 11.43 -5.25 4.47
CA CYS A 228 11.18 -5.53 5.89
C CYS A 228 10.17 -6.66 6.04
N ARG A 229 9.92 -7.07 7.30
CA ARG A 229 8.90 -8.07 7.63
C ARG A 229 7.50 -7.56 7.27
N HIS A 230 6.53 -8.48 7.24
CA HIS A 230 5.11 -8.16 7.05
C HIS A 230 4.25 -8.97 8.01
N GLY A 231 3.25 -8.35 8.61
CA GLY A 231 2.35 -9.00 9.57
C GLY A 231 1.25 -9.87 8.93
N GLY A 232 1.07 -9.80 7.61
CA GLY A 232 0.10 -10.59 6.85
C GLY A 232 -1.24 -9.88 6.58
N GLY A 233 -1.55 -8.78 7.28
CA GLY A 233 -2.81 -8.05 7.13
C GLY A 233 -2.89 -7.24 5.83
N ALA A 234 -3.98 -7.37 5.09
CA ALA A 234 -4.29 -6.54 3.95
C ALA A 234 -4.98 -5.23 4.38
N PHE A 235 -4.81 -4.16 3.60
CA PHE A 235 -5.36 -2.83 3.91
C PHE A 235 -6.65 -2.54 3.16
N SER A 236 -6.66 -2.70 1.84
CA SER A 236 -7.82 -2.41 1.00
C SER A 236 -9.04 -3.22 1.42
N GLY A 237 -10.23 -2.64 1.27
CA GLY A 237 -11.47 -3.27 1.70
C GLY A 237 -11.82 -3.11 3.18
N LYS A 238 -10.95 -2.51 4.00
CA LYS A 238 -11.13 -2.36 5.45
C LYS A 238 -11.28 -0.90 5.85
N ASP A 239 -12.20 -0.59 6.78
CA ASP A 239 -12.29 0.73 7.41
C ASP A 239 -11.19 0.93 8.48
N CYS A 240 -11.07 2.17 9.00
CA CYS A 240 -10.02 2.54 9.94
C CYS A 240 -10.13 1.90 11.33
N THR A 241 -11.13 1.11 11.64
CA THR A 241 -11.20 0.37 12.91
C THR A 241 -10.49 -0.97 12.86
N LYS A 242 -10.08 -1.42 11.67
CA LYS A 242 -9.31 -2.64 11.49
C LYS A 242 -7.83 -2.35 11.70
N VAL A 243 -7.25 -2.94 12.73
CA VAL A 243 -5.84 -2.71 13.11
C VAL A 243 -4.84 -3.18 12.06
N ASP A 244 -5.18 -4.15 11.22
CA ASP A 244 -4.38 -4.53 10.05
C ASP A 244 -3.99 -3.31 9.21
N ARG A 245 -4.93 -2.40 9.00
CA ARG A 245 -4.71 -1.16 8.26
C ARG A 245 -4.19 -0.06 9.17
N THR A 246 -4.92 0.27 10.22
CA THR A 246 -4.65 1.41 11.10
C THR A 246 -3.35 1.26 11.88
N GLY A 247 -3.06 0.07 12.41
CA GLY A 247 -1.80 -0.23 13.10
C GLY A 247 -0.58 -0.20 12.17
N ALA A 248 -0.73 -0.68 10.92
CA ALA A 248 0.36 -0.58 9.94
C ALA A 248 0.63 0.87 9.52
N TYR A 249 -0.40 1.70 9.38
CA TYR A 249 -0.24 3.14 9.12
C TYR A 249 0.43 3.86 10.29
N ALA A 250 0.05 3.55 11.53
CA ALA A 250 0.70 4.08 12.72
C ALA A 250 2.16 3.65 12.82
N ALA A 251 2.44 2.37 12.59
CA ALA A 251 3.81 1.85 12.59
C ALA A 251 4.70 2.55 11.52
N ARG A 252 4.15 2.83 10.32
CA ARG A 252 4.81 3.67 9.30
C ARG A 252 5.07 5.07 9.79
N TRP A 253 4.06 5.73 10.37
CA TRP A 253 4.19 7.09 10.91
C TRP A 253 5.28 7.17 11.97
N VAL A 254 5.32 6.21 12.90
CA VAL A 254 6.37 6.10 13.93
C VAL A 254 7.75 5.90 13.29
N ALA A 255 7.92 4.88 12.45
CA ALA A 255 9.21 4.57 11.82
C ALA A 255 9.76 5.76 11.03
N LYS A 256 8.90 6.43 10.25
CA LYS A 256 9.28 7.57 9.43
C LYS A 256 9.74 8.77 10.27
N ASN A 257 9.00 9.11 11.33
CA ASN A 257 9.39 10.20 12.23
C ASN A 257 10.68 9.89 12.99
N CYS A 258 10.88 8.65 13.44
CA CYS A 258 12.12 8.24 14.11
C CYS A 258 13.35 8.36 13.20
N VAL A 259 13.24 7.90 11.93
CA VAL A 259 14.33 8.02 10.95
C VAL A 259 14.58 9.48 10.60
N ALA A 260 13.53 10.26 10.37
CA ALA A 260 13.63 11.69 10.07
C ALA A 260 14.21 12.51 11.24
N ALA A 261 13.96 12.11 12.50
CA ALA A 261 14.57 12.68 13.68
C ALA A 261 16.04 12.28 13.88
N GLY A 262 16.60 11.43 13.01
CA GLY A 262 17.98 10.97 13.08
C GLY A 262 18.26 9.91 14.14
N LEU A 263 17.23 9.25 14.70
CA LEU A 263 17.41 8.18 15.69
C LEU A 263 18.07 6.93 15.09
N ALA A 264 17.85 6.67 13.80
CA ALA A 264 18.46 5.61 13.00
C ALA A 264 18.45 5.99 11.52
N GLU A 265 19.25 5.30 10.69
CA GLU A 265 19.22 5.47 9.23
C GLU A 265 18.10 4.64 8.59
N ARG A 266 17.73 3.53 9.22
CA ARG A 266 16.59 2.68 8.85
C ARG A 266 15.98 2.07 10.11
N MET A 267 14.69 1.87 10.08
CA MET A 267 13.96 1.38 11.24
C MET A 267 12.72 0.58 10.84
N GLU A 268 12.61 -0.60 11.42
CA GLU A 268 11.39 -1.39 11.42
C GLU A 268 10.72 -1.26 12.79
N VAL A 269 9.43 -0.98 12.80
CA VAL A 269 8.59 -0.91 14.01
C VAL A 269 7.49 -1.96 13.88
N GLN A 270 7.41 -2.84 14.86
CA GLN A 270 6.36 -3.84 14.96
C GLN A 270 5.43 -3.50 16.13
N LEU A 271 4.13 -3.47 15.84
CA LEU A 271 3.06 -3.35 16.82
C LEU A 271 2.27 -4.65 16.84
N SER A 272 1.94 -5.16 18.02
CA SER A 272 1.10 -6.34 18.17
C SER A 272 -0.14 -5.99 18.98
N TYR A 273 -1.31 -6.42 18.50
CA TYR A 273 -2.59 -6.20 19.17
C TYR A 273 -3.27 -7.53 19.50
N ALA A 274 -4.11 -7.52 20.53
CA ALA A 274 -5.07 -8.57 20.82
C ALA A 274 -6.49 -8.03 20.63
N ILE A 275 -7.39 -8.86 20.12
CA ILE A 275 -8.79 -8.46 19.90
C ILE A 275 -9.42 -7.91 21.19
N GLY A 276 -10.09 -6.78 21.08
CA GLY A 276 -10.78 -6.15 22.21
C GLY A 276 -9.88 -5.38 23.17
N MET A 277 -8.54 -5.39 23.02
CA MET A 277 -7.62 -4.59 23.84
C MET A 277 -7.43 -3.19 23.25
N SER A 278 -7.28 -2.17 24.09
CA SER A 278 -7.06 -0.79 23.62
C SER A 278 -5.58 -0.46 23.42
N GLU A 279 -4.67 -1.13 24.11
CA GLU A 279 -3.25 -0.87 24.00
C GLU A 279 -2.55 -1.97 23.17
N PRO A 280 -1.48 -1.67 22.43
CA PRO A 280 -0.66 -2.70 21.83
C PRO A 280 -0.02 -3.56 22.93
N ILE A 281 -0.12 -4.88 22.79
CA ILE A 281 0.50 -5.82 23.74
C ILE A 281 2.03 -5.89 23.60
N SER A 282 2.58 -5.42 22.47
CA SER A 282 4.02 -5.38 22.23
C SER A 282 4.37 -4.26 21.25
N ILE A 283 5.49 -3.60 21.52
CA ILE A 283 6.20 -2.70 20.59
C ILE A 283 7.62 -3.22 20.46
N LEU A 284 8.04 -3.56 19.24
CA LEU A 284 9.40 -3.97 18.93
C LEU A 284 9.99 -3.01 17.90
N VAL A 285 11.26 -2.65 18.09
CA VAL A 285 12.03 -1.78 17.19
C VAL A 285 13.28 -2.52 16.75
N ASP A 286 13.52 -2.57 15.44
CA ASP A 286 14.76 -3.05 14.84
C ASP A 286 15.34 -1.93 13.96
N ALA A 287 16.45 -1.37 14.38
CA ALA A 287 17.17 -0.32 13.65
C ALA A 287 18.28 -0.88 12.75
N HIS A 288 18.36 -2.19 12.58
CA HIS A 288 19.36 -2.88 11.76
C HIS A 288 20.80 -2.43 12.04
N GLY A 289 21.12 -2.14 13.31
CA GLY A 289 22.43 -1.68 13.75
C GLY A 289 22.77 -0.22 13.43
N THR A 290 21.82 0.58 12.96
CA THR A 290 22.04 1.99 12.56
C THR A 290 21.57 3.00 13.62
N ASN A 291 21.07 2.52 14.77
CA ASN A 291 20.57 3.37 15.85
C ASN A 291 21.66 4.26 16.47
N LYS A 292 21.31 5.50 16.79
CA LYS A 292 22.21 6.49 17.43
C LYS A 292 22.11 6.49 18.96
N ILE A 293 21.00 5.97 19.50
CA ILE A 293 20.77 5.75 20.93
C ILE A 293 20.30 4.30 21.14
N SER A 294 20.24 3.83 22.38
CA SER A 294 19.79 2.45 22.65
C SER A 294 18.34 2.23 22.19
N ILE A 295 18.02 1.01 21.79
CA ILE A 295 16.66 0.61 21.36
C ILE A 295 15.64 0.88 22.46
N ASP A 296 15.97 0.62 23.72
CA ASP A 296 15.07 0.89 24.86
C ASP A 296 14.69 2.36 24.92
N LYS A 297 15.65 3.28 24.76
CA LYS A 297 15.38 4.73 24.73
C LYS A 297 14.53 5.13 23.52
N ILE A 298 14.68 4.46 22.39
CA ILE A 298 13.81 4.69 21.21
C ILE A 298 12.38 4.26 21.54
N ILE A 299 12.20 3.07 22.15
CA ILE A 299 10.89 2.57 22.55
C ILE A 299 10.23 3.49 23.58
N ASP A 300 10.97 4.00 24.55
CA ASP A 300 10.44 4.96 25.53
C ASP A 300 9.96 6.24 24.82
N LYS A 301 10.79 6.81 23.93
CA LYS A 301 10.38 7.99 23.13
C LYS A 301 9.12 7.71 22.28
N ILE A 302 8.98 6.51 21.74
CA ILE A 302 7.76 6.13 20.98
C ILE A 302 6.55 6.13 21.90
N ARG A 303 6.64 5.52 23.09
CA ARG A 303 5.54 5.47 24.06
C ARG A 303 5.13 6.84 24.57
N ASP A 304 6.09 7.73 24.77
CA ASP A 304 5.83 9.08 25.29
C ASP A 304 5.18 10.01 24.26
N ASN A 305 5.37 9.74 22.95
CA ASN A 305 4.99 10.67 21.88
C ASN A 305 3.85 10.18 20.97
N PHE A 306 3.50 8.88 21.02
CA PHE A 306 2.49 8.29 20.15
C PHE A 306 1.44 7.54 20.97
N ASP A 307 0.20 7.97 20.88
CA ASP A 307 -0.93 7.14 21.32
C ASP A 307 -1.20 6.07 20.27
N LEU A 308 -0.77 4.85 20.57
CA LEU A 308 -0.89 3.69 19.68
C LEU A 308 -2.14 2.85 19.97
N SER A 309 -3.07 3.35 20.78
CA SER A 309 -4.40 2.75 20.88
C SER A 309 -5.16 2.92 19.54
N PRO A 310 -6.04 1.97 19.14
CA PRO A 310 -6.81 2.10 17.90
C PRO A 310 -7.55 3.43 17.76
N GLY A 311 -8.16 3.91 18.85
CA GLY A 311 -8.83 5.22 18.91
C GLY A 311 -7.87 6.38 18.74
N GLY A 312 -6.76 6.37 19.50
CA GLY A 312 -5.72 7.39 19.43
C GLY A 312 -5.11 7.53 18.03
N ILE A 313 -4.83 6.41 17.37
CA ILE A 313 -4.33 6.41 15.98
C ILE A 313 -5.36 7.03 15.02
N ILE A 314 -6.63 6.61 15.11
CA ILE A 314 -7.71 7.12 14.25
C ILE A 314 -7.82 8.64 14.39
N ASP A 315 -7.74 9.16 15.61
CA ASP A 315 -7.87 10.58 15.89
C ASP A 315 -6.60 11.36 15.48
N ALA A 316 -5.41 10.87 15.87
CA ALA A 316 -4.14 11.53 15.55
C ALA A 316 -3.89 11.61 14.04
N LEU A 317 -4.24 10.57 13.28
CA LEU A 317 -4.08 10.51 11.84
C LEU A 317 -5.36 10.93 11.09
N ASN A 318 -6.43 11.34 11.79
CA ASN A 318 -7.70 11.74 11.18
C ASN A 318 -8.19 10.75 10.11
N LEU A 319 -8.21 9.45 10.45
CA LEU A 319 -8.47 8.35 9.52
C LEU A 319 -9.93 8.19 9.10
N ARG A 320 -10.85 9.01 9.61
CA ARG A 320 -12.27 8.99 9.21
C ARG A 320 -12.54 9.82 7.95
N ARG A 321 -11.51 10.45 7.40
CA ARG A 321 -11.56 11.17 6.10
C ARG A 321 -11.70 10.20 4.92
N PRO A 322 -12.24 10.62 3.77
CA PRO A 322 -12.38 9.79 2.57
C PRO A 322 -11.06 9.73 1.77
N ILE A 323 -9.98 9.19 2.36
CA ILE A 323 -8.62 9.17 1.80
C ILE A 323 -8.23 7.83 1.19
N TYR A 324 -9.05 6.79 1.31
CA TYR A 324 -8.66 5.41 1.01
C TYR A 324 -8.67 5.05 -0.47
N ARG A 325 -9.55 5.65 -1.29
CA ARG A 325 -9.62 5.35 -2.73
C ARG A 325 -8.29 5.58 -3.44
N GLN A 326 -7.61 6.65 -3.10
CA GLN A 326 -6.34 7.04 -3.74
C GLN A 326 -5.16 6.12 -3.37
N THR A 327 -5.28 5.29 -2.32
CA THR A 327 -4.25 4.32 -1.91
C THR A 327 -4.42 2.94 -2.54
N ALA A 328 -5.46 2.73 -3.35
CA ALA A 328 -5.77 1.43 -3.94
C ALA A 328 -4.80 0.99 -5.05
N ALA A 329 -3.90 1.86 -5.49
CA ALA A 329 -2.86 1.57 -6.46
C ALA A 329 -1.56 2.30 -6.10
N TYR A 330 -0.42 1.74 -6.53
CA TYR A 330 0.94 2.31 -6.38
C TYR A 330 1.43 2.40 -4.93
N GLY A 331 0.99 1.48 -4.07
CA GLY A 331 1.38 1.39 -2.67
C GLY A 331 0.66 2.37 -1.74
N HIS A 332 0.68 2.06 -0.45
CA HIS A 332 0.06 2.86 0.60
C HIS A 332 1.06 3.81 1.28
N PHE A 333 2.36 3.59 1.10
CA PHE A 333 3.44 4.33 1.76
C PHE A 333 4.33 5.07 0.75
N GLY A 334 5.02 6.11 1.22
CA GLY A 334 5.89 6.94 0.38
C GLY A 334 5.15 7.80 -0.64
N ARG A 335 3.86 8.00 -0.47
CA ARG A 335 2.98 8.73 -1.40
C ARG A 335 3.03 10.23 -1.11
N ILE A 336 4.16 10.86 -1.41
CA ILE A 336 4.35 12.32 -1.27
C ILE A 336 3.51 13.15 -2.26
N ASP A 337 2.90 12.49 -3.22
CA ASP A 337 1.93 13.05 -4.17
C ASP A 337 0.52 13.21 -3.57
N LEU A 338 0.28 12.67 -2.37
CA LEU A 338 -1.02 12.64 -1.70
C LEU A 338 -0.93 13.23 -0.29
N ASP A 339 -2.04 13.79 0.20
CA ASP A 339 -2.18 14.21 1.60
C ASP A 339 -2.57 13.01 2.49
N LEU A 340 -1.57 12.20 2.84
CA LEU A 340 -1.75 11.01 3.70
C LEU A 340 -1.11 11.27 5.07
N PRO A 341 -1.91 11.27 6.16
CA PRO A 341 -1.44 11.70 7.47
C PRO A 341 -0.33 10.82 8.08
N TRP A 342 -0.25 9.55 7.74
CA TRP A 342 0.86 8.67 8.18
C TRP A 342 2.20 8.95 7.49
N GLU A 343 2.23 9.84 6.50
CA GLU A 343 3.47 10.34 5.89
C GLU A 343 3.95 11.68 6.49
N ASN A 344 3.22 12.26 7.46
CA ASN A 344 3.58 13.52 8.09
C ASN A 344 4.78 13.38 9.02
N LEU A 345 5.67 14.37 9.01
CA LEU A 345 6.86 14.49 9.87
C LEU A 345 6.60 15.37 11.11
N ASN A 346 5.40 15.30 11.66
CA ASN A 346 4.91 16.17 12.73
C ASN A 346 5.44 15.82 14.14
N LYS A 347 6.19 14.73 14.28
CA LYS A 347 6.78 14.27 15.55
C LYS A 347 8.31 14.36 15.60
N VAL A 348 8.94 14.84 14.54
CA VAL A 348 10.42 14.91 14.44
C VAL A 348 11.03 15.69 15.58
N ASN A 349 10.49 16.86 15.92
CA ASN A 349 11.02 17.70 17.00
C ASN A 349 10.87 17.06 18.39
N ASP A 350 9.77 16.33 18.63
CA ASP A 350 9.48 15.65 19.90
C ASP A 350 10.44 14.45 20.10
N LEU A 351 10.94 13.88 19.01
CA LEU A 351 11.84 12.72 18.99
C LEU A 351 13.34 13.08 18.99
N SER A 352 13.69 14.34 18.81
CA SER A 352 15.09 14.79 18.70
C SER A 352 15.97 14.29 19.86
N ILE A 353 17.26 14.03 19.57
CA ILE A 353 18.26 13.54 20.53
C ILE A 353 18.71 14.70 21.43
#